data_beb0515d4c255684abb82ec06faaab29
#
_entry.id   beb0515d4c255684abb82ec06faaab29
#
_cell.length_a   1.000
_cell.length_b   1.000
_cell.length_c   1.000
_cell.angle_alpha   90.00
_cell.angle_beta   90.00
_cell.angle_gamma   90.00
#
_symmetry.space_group_name_H-M   'P 1'
#
loop_
_entity.id
_entity.type
_entity.pdbx_description
1 polymer ?
#
loop_
_entity_poly.entity_id
_entity_poly.type
_entity_poly.pdbx_seq_one_letter_code
_entity_poly.pdbx_strand_id
1 'polypeptide(L)'
;MKKKELETTEAVNDQPAAEPAKKENAFLTRLKGAFTKEKRNRVLKLLLIVLAVLVVTNPGLIPFLPASIERTLVGALTSIFGNVSDIVNVLPLNWIVLFKLVIMVLLMKVFSEVGMLLLEVISPKSNRGKTLINIVRSGFKYVVGFVGIFWALTIFGIDIATIFAGVGVLALVIGFGAESLIADLVTGVFMIFENEYNVGDIVELGGYRGTVTSIGIRTTCVTDAGGNVKIFNNGDMRNIINLSNLSSRAVCDFAIPYEVKIADAEAALLKVLEKAQKDNPDVFTEAPTFCGVQELGQHAVTLRVVANVAESNRFKAARLLNRALKDGMEEMGISCPYNQIVVHKADKEQ
;
A
#
# COMPACT_ATOMS: atom_id res chain seq x y z
N MET A 1 2.14 2.62 58.47
CA MET A 1 1.28 2.50 57.29
C MET A 1 1.71 3.55 56.26
N LYS A 2 2.76 3.30 55.48
CA LYS A 2 3.23 4.11 54.35
C LYS A 2 4.38 3.35 53.71
N LYS A 3 4.13 2.64 52.61
CA LYS A 3 5.11 2.09 51.65
C LYS A 3 4.39 1.04 50.79
N LYS A 4 3.62 1.52 49.81
CA LYS A 4 3.13 0.62 48.76
C LYS A 4 2.42 1.46 47.69
N GLU A 5 3.15 2.36 47.06
CA GLU A 5 2.72 3.04 45.84
C GLU A 5 3.97 3.68 45.22
N LEU A 6 4.72 2.92 44.46
CA LEU A 6 5.78 3.41 43.53
C LEU A 6 6.53 2.20 42.91
N GLU A 7 5.79 1.36 42.22
CA GLU A 7 6.40 0.33 41.37
C GLU A 7 5.38 -0.13 40.31
N THR A 8 5.02 0.76 39.40
CA THR A 8 4.33 0.37 38.16
C THR A 8 4.55 1.46 37.12
N THR A 9 5.77 1.55 36.61
CA THR A 9 6.05 2.23 35.35
C THR A 9 7.44 1.79 34.90
N GLU A 10 7.50 0.69 34.18
CA GLU A 10 8.56 0.32 33.24
C GLU A 10 8.31 -1.12 32.78
N ALA A 11 7.34 -1.27 31.86
CA ALA A 11 7.31 -2.41 30.97
C ALA A 11 7.37 -1.85 29.56
N VAL A 12 8.57 -1.46 29.16
CA VAL A 12 8.96 -1.28 27.76
C VAL A 12 8.76 -2.63 27.07
N ASN A 13 7.84 -2.63 26.15
CA ASN A 13 7.40 -3.77 25.36
C ASN A 13 8.51 -4.15 24.35
N ASP A 14 9.50 -4.89 24.83
CA ASP A 14 10.48 -5.59 23.99
C ASP A 14 9.80 -6.82 23.40
N GLN A 15 9.08 -6.65 22.29
CA GLN A 15 8.69 -7.78 21.45
C GLN A 15 9.86 -8.12 20.55
N PRO A 16 10.51 -9.28 20.73
CA PRO A 16 11.53 -9.72 19.81
C PRO A 16 10.90 -9.96 18.43
N ALA A 17 11.57 -9.46 17.40
CA ALA A 17 11.23 -9.69 16.00
C ALA A 17 11.00 -11.20 15.77
N ALA A 18 9.78 -11.57 15.40
CA ALA A 18 9.40 -12.97 15.21
C ALA A 18 10.20 -13.56 14.07
N GLU A 19 11.06 -14.52 14.40
CA GLU A 19 11.94 -15.26 13.52
C GLU A 19 11.26 -15.80 12.25
N PRO A 20 11.92 -15.74 11.09
CA PRO A 20 11.42 -16.26 9.81
C PRO A 20 11.05 -17.76 9.86
N ALA A 21 11.72 -18.56 10.69
CA ALA A 21 11.45 -20.00 10.91
C ALA A 21 10.04 -20.30 11.46
N LYS A 22 9.43 -19.37 12.22
CA LYS A 22 8.06 -19.56 12.76
C LYS A 22 6.97 -19.36 11.69
N LYS A 23 7.24 -18.53 10.68
CA LYS A 23 6.34 -18.31 9.54
C LYS A 23 6.35 -19.50 8.56
N GLU A 24 7.51 -20.09 8.32
CA GLU A 24 7.70 -21.25 7.45
C GLU A 24 7.01 -22.51 8.02
N ASN A 25 7.14 -22.76 9.31
CA ASN A 25 6.43 -23.85 9.99
C ASN A 25 4.91 -23.66 10.00
N ALA A 26 4.42 -22.43 10.10
CA ALA A 26 2.98 -22.13 10.02
C ALA A 26 2.42 -22.36 8.61
N PHE A 27 3.17 -22.03 7.57
CA PHE A 27 2.80 -22.29 6.18
C PHE A 27 2.76 -23.80 5.88
N LEU A 28 3.78 -24.54 6.25
CA LEU A 28 3.84 -26.01 6.10
C LEU A 28 2.71 -26.72 6.87
N THR A 29 2.36 -26.24 8.06
CA THR A 29 1.25 -26.78 8.84
C THR A 29 -0.11 -26.50 8.16
N ARG A 30 -0.27 -25.33 7.55
CA ARG A 30 -1.47 -25.00 6.75
C ARG A 30 -1.56 -25.83 5.48
N LEU A 31 -0.43 -26.03 4.77
CA LEU A 31 -0.34 -26.92 3.62
C LEU A 31 -0.78 -28.33 3.98
N LYS A 32 -0.25 -28.89 5.07
CA LYS A 32 -0.67 -30.23 5.57
C LYS A 32 -2.15 -30.28 5.98
N GLY A 33 -2.70 -29.20 6.56
CA GLY A 33 -4.10 -29.12 6.94
C GLY A 33 -5.07 -28.97 5.75
N ALA A 34 -4.67 -28.22 4.71
CA ALA A 34 -5.46 -28.05 3.49
C ALA A 34 -5.47 -29.30 2.61
N PHE A 35 -4.33 -30.03 2.57
CA PHE A 35 -4.21 -31.34 1.93
C PHE A 35 -4.72 -32.47 2.86
N THR A 36 -5.98 -32.43 3.27
CA THR A 36 -6.59 -33.56 3.95
C THR A 36 -6.46 -34.80 3.05
N LYS A 37 -6.26 -35.96 3.68
CA LYS A 37 -6.06 -37.25 2.99
C LYS A 37 -7.17 -37.51 1.95
N GLU A 38 -8.36 -37.05 2.22
CA GLU A 38 -9.53 -37.15 1.35
C GLU A 38 -9.45 -36.28 0.09
N LYS A 39 -9.07 -34.99 0.24
CA LYS A 39 -8.90 -34.07 -0.89
C LYS A 39 -7.74 -34.48 -1.80
N ARG A 40 -6.62 -34.89 -1.21
CA ARG A 40 -5.46 -35.41 -1.93
C ARG A 40 -5.84 -36.67 -2.72
N ASN A 41 -6.58 -37.59 -2.12
CA ASN A 41 -7.03 -38.81 -2.80
C ASN A 41 -8.01 -38.50 -3.94
N ARG A 42 -8.84 -37.47 -3.81
CA ARG A 42 -9.75 -37.04 -4.86
C ARG A 42 -9.00 -36.49 -6.07
N VAL A 43 -8.03 -35.57 -5.84
CA VAL A 43 -7.18 -35.03 -6.91
C VAL A 43 -6.36 -36.14 -7.55
N LEU A 44 -5.76 -37.04 -6.76
CA LEU A 44 -4.99 -38.18 -7.26
C LEU A 44 -5.85 -39.12 -8.12
N LYS A 45 -7.09 -39.43 -7.70
CA LYS A 45 -8.02 -40.20 -8.50
C LYS A 45 -8.37 -39.54 -9.83
N LEU A 46 -8.63 -38.22 -9.82
CA LEU A 46 -8.90 -37.46 -11.04
C LEU A 46 -7.69 -37.47 -11.98
N LEU A 47 -6.47 -37.28 -11.47
CA LEU A 47 -5.23 -37.35 -12.25
C LEU A 47 -5.02 -38.75 -12.84
N LEU A 48 -5.28 -39.81 -12.06
CA LEU A 48 -5.19 -41.20 -12.55
C LEU A 48 -6.21 -41.47 -13.66
N ILE A 49 -7.46 -40.95 -13.53
CA ILE A 49 -8.49 -41.08 -14.58
C ILE A 49 -8.04 -40.32 -15.84
N VAL A 50 -7.52 -39.08 -15.73
CA VAL A 50 -6.99 -38.33 -16.88
C VAL A 50 -5.85 -39.07 -17.54
N LEU A 51 -4.90 -39.60 -16.75
CA LEU A 51 -3.78 -40.37 -17.25
C LEU A 51 -4.25 -41.66 -17.95
N ALA A 52 -5.21 -42.41 -17.36
CA ALA A 52 -5.74 -43.60 -17.96
C ALA A 52 -6.44 -43.30 -19.29
N VAL A 53 -7.22 -42.19 -19.33
CA VAL A 53 -7.87 -41.76 -20.55
C VAL A 53 -6.87 -41.36 -21.61
N LEU A 54 -5.79 -40.59 -21.26
CA LEU A 54 -4.71 -40.21 -22.17
C LEU A 54 -3.97 -41.43 -22.72
N VAL A 55 -3.68 -42.42 -21.89
CA VAL A 55 -3.00 -43.66 -22.29
C VAL A 55 -3.88 -44.49 -23.24
N VAL A 56 -5.16 -44.64 -22.94
CA VAL A 56 -6.11 -45.38 -23.79
C VAL A 56 -6.30 -44.73 -25.16
N THR A 57 -6.23 -43.39 -25.20
CA THR A 57 -6.42 -42.64 -26.46
C THR A 57 -5.18 -42.46 -27.30
N ASN A 58 -3.99 -42.51 -26.70
CA ASN A 58 -2.71 -42.39 -27.34
C ASN A 58 -1.75 -43.47 -26.83
N PRO A 59 -1.91 -44.72 -27.26
CA PRO A 59 -1.02 -45.82 -26.83
C PRO A 59 0.47 -45.56 -27.20
N GLY A 60 0.73 -44.77 -28.24
CA GLY A 60 2.08 -44.33 -28.64
C GLY A 60 2.76 -43.32 -27.68
N LEU A 61 2.06 -42.82 -26.65
CA LEU A 61 2.64 -41.93 -25.63
C LEU A 61 3.46 -42.72 -24.58
N ILE A 62 3.38 -44.05 -24.59
CA ILE A 62 4.17 -44.89 -23.66
C ILE A 62 5.46 -45.34 -24.37
N PRO A 63 6.61 -44.69 -24.10
CA PRO A 63 7.86 -44.96 -24.84
C PRO A 63 8.43 -46.36 -24.62
N PHE A 64 7.84 -47.16 -23.75
CA PHE A 64 8.26 -48.53 -23.42
C PHE A 64 7.24 -49.62 -23.79
N LEU A 65 6.16 -49.28 -24.52
CA LEU A 65 5.20 -50.30 -24.92
C LEU A 65 5.78 -51.09 -26.09
N PRO A 66 5.93 -52.44 -25.96
CA PRO A 66 6.33 -53.27 -27.08
C PRO A 66 5.32 -53.12 -28.21
N ALA A 67 5.78 -52.96 -29.44
CA ALA A 67 4.96 -52.79 -30.65
C ALA A 67 3.86 -53.89 -30.82
N SER A 68 4.05 -55.06 -30.24
CA SER A 68 3.07 -56.11 -30.15
C SER A 68 1.86 -55.78 -29.29
N ILE A 69 2.08 -55.12 -28.12
CA ILE A 69 1.00 -54.71 -27.20
C ILE A 69 0.25 -53.50 -27.77
N GLU A 70 0.96 -52.59 -28.41
CA GLU A 70 0.37 -51.42 -29.08
C GLU A 70 -0.61 -51.90 -30.17
N ARG A 71 -0.21 -52.83 -31.02
CA ARG A 71 -1.09 -53.40 -32.06
C ARG A 71 -2.27 -54.16 -31.48
N THR A 72 -2.09 -54.89 -30.40
CA THR A 72 -3.15 -55.62 -29.70
C THR A 72 -4.17 -54.69 -29.04
N LEU A 73 -3.67 -53.61 -28.42
CA LEU A 73 -4.52 -52.58 -27.83
C LEU A 73 -5.29 -51.78 -28.89
N VAL A 74 -4.64 -51.35 -29.96
CA VAL A 74 -5.30 -50.72 -31.10
C VAL A 74 -6.27 -51.66 -31.76
N GLY A 75 -5.93 -52.96 -31.93
CA GLY A 75 -6.82 -53.98 -32.48
C GLY A 75 -8.02 -54.27 -31.57
N ALA A 76 -7.85 -54.32 -30.24
CA ALA A 76 -8.92 -54.47 -29.29
C ALA A 76 -9.84 -53.24 -29.26
N LEU A 77 -9.27 -52.04 -29.30
CA LEU A 77 -10.04 -50.78 -29.38
C LEU A 77 -10.85 -50.70 -30.68
N THR A 78 -10.23 -51.06 -31.83
CA THR A 78 -10.94 -51.10 -33.11
C THR A 78 -12.00 -52.23 -33.17
N SER A 79 -11.81 -53.35 -32.47
CA SER A 79 -12.81 -54.41 -32.40
C SER A 79 -14.01 -54.06 -31.48
N ILE A 80 -13.79 -53.28 -30.40
CA ILE A 80 -14.84 -52.86 -29.48
C ILE A 80 -15.59 -51.62 -30.00
N PHE A 81 -14.87 -50.67 -30.59
CA PHE A 81 -15.43 -49.38 -31.01
C PHE A 81 -15.59 -49.27 -32.53
N GLY A 82 -15.27 -50.31 -33.30
CA GLY A 82 -15.26 -50.26 -34.75
C GLY A 82 -14.08 -49.41 -35.32
N ASN A 83 -13.94 -49.40 -36.64
CA ASN A 83 -13.01 -48.46 -37.26
C ASN A 83 -13.54 -47.05 -37.01
N VAL A 84 -12.80 -46.26 -36.24
CA VAL A 84 -13.21 -44.92 -35.83
C VAL A 84 -13.58 -44.05 -37.03
N SER A 85 -12.98 -44.29 -38.20
CA SER A 85 -13.30 -43.66 -39.49
C SER A 85 -14.71 -44.04 -40.01
N ASP A 86 -15.18 -45.23 -39.75
CA ASP A 86 -16.48 -45.70 -40.29
C ASP A 86 -17.64 -45.25 -39.38
N ILE A 87 -17.41 -45.16 -38.10
CA ILE A 87 -18.40 -44.62 -37.10
C ILE A 87 -18.59 -43.11 -37.28
N VAL A 88 -17.53 -42.37 -37.66
CA VAL A 88 -17.58 -40.93 -37.93
C VAL A 88 -18.50 -40.58 -39.08
N ASN A 89 -18.67 -41.48 -40.07
CA ASN A 89 -19.49 -41.25 -41.26
C ASN A 89 -21.01 -41.60 -41.04
N VAL A 90 -21.36 -42.31 -39.98
CA VAL A 90 -22.76 -42.81 -39.75
C VAL A 90 -23.49 -42.00 -38.68
N LEU A 91 -22.82 -41.37 -37.75
CA LEU A 91 -23.41 -40.53 -36.71
C LEU A 91 -22.90 -39.10 -36.80
N PRO A 92 -23.78 -38.07 -36.77
CA PRO A 92 -23.37 -36.67 -36.78
C PRO A 92 -22.58 -36.27 -35.51
N LEU A 93 -22.43 -37.19 -34.54
CA LEU A 93 -21.63 -36.99 -33.33
C LEU A 93 -20.25 -37.59 -33.55
N ASN A 94 -19.30 -36.74 -33.77
CA ASN A 94 -17.87 -37.08 -33.86
C ASN A 94 -17.40 -37.63 -32.49
N TRP A 95 -17.17 -38.91 -32.33
CA TRP A 95 -16.66 -39.56 -31.12
C TRP A 95 -15.40 -38.91 -30.61
N ILE A 96 -14.56 -38.42 -31.54
CA ILE A 96 -13.35 -37.66 -31.23
C ILE A 96 -13.65 -36.34 -30.50
N VAL A 97 -14.75 -35.67 -30.89
CA VAL A 97 -15.22 -34.43 -30.24
C VAL A 97 -15.72 -34.71 -28.83
N LEU A 98 -16.54 -35.76 -28.67
CA LEU A 98 -17.01 -36.21 -27.34
C LEU A 98 -15.84 -36.55 -26.42
N PHE A 99 -14.85 -37.24 -26.97
CA PHE A 99 -13.67 -37.66 -26.23
C PHE A 99 -12.83 -36.45 -25.77
N LYS A 100 -12.57 -35.50 -26.70
CA LYS A 100 -11.90 -34.23 -26.39
C LYS A 100 -12.69 -33.46 -25.31
N LEU A 101 -14.02 -33.45 -25.37
CA LEU A 101 -14.89 -32.81 -24.37
C LEU A 101 -14.73 -33.45 -22.98
N VAL A 102 -14.72 -34.77 -22.89
CA VAL A 102 -14.54 -35.51 -21.65
C VAL A 102 -13.15 -35.17 -21.03
N ILE A 103 -12.09 -35.22 -21.84
CA ILE A 103 -10.74 -34.86 -21.38
C ILE A 103 -10.73 -33.42 -20.90
N MET A 104 -11.30 -32.49 -21.66
CA MET A 104 -11.37 -31.07 -21.29
C MET A 104 -12.07 -30.89 -19.94
N VAL A 105 -13.26 -31.53 -19.73
CA VAL A 105 -14.00 -31.44 -18.46
C VAL A 105 -13.17 -32.01 -17.30
N LEU A 106 -12.46 -33.12 -17.49
CA LEU A 106 -11.60 -33.72 -16.47
C LEU A 106 -10.44 -32.79 -16.14
N LEU A 107 -9.76 -32.22 -17.13
CA LEU A 107 -8.67 -31.25 -16.90
C LEU A 107 -9.17 -30.02 -16.19
N MET A 108 -10.32 -29.47 -16.59
CA MET A 108 -10.92 -28.32 -15.93
C MET A 108 -11.30 -28.60 -14.47
N LYS A 109 -11.81 -29.83 -14.18
CA LYS A 109 -12.05 -30.26 -12.78
C LYS A 109 -10.77 -30.34 -11.98
N VAL A 110 -9.71 -30.95 -12.53
CA VAL A 110 -8.41 -31.01 -11.86
C VAL A 110 -7.88 -29.58 -11.58
N PHE A 111 -7.91 -28.73 -12.60
CA PHE A 111 -7.49 -27.33 -12.45
C PHE A 111 -8.29 -26.57 -11.39
N SER A 112 -9.61 -26.73 -11.40
CA SER A 112 -10.51 -26.14 -10.40
C SER A 112 -10.21 -26.63 -8.98
N GLU A 113 -10.04 -27.94 -8.79
CA GLU A 113 -9.73 -28.50 -7.46
C GLU A 113 -8.37 -28.04 -6.94
N VAL A 114 -7.34 -28.03 -7.80
CA VAL A 114 -6.01 -27.52 -7.43
C VAL A 114 -6.06 -26.04 -7.09
N GLY A 115 -6.71 -25.21 -7.90
CA GLY A 115 -6.88 -23.79 -7.62
C GLY A 115 -7.64 -23.52 -6.31
N MET A 116 -8.68 -24.30 -6.02
CA MET A 116 -9.42 -24.20 -4.75
C MET A 116 -8.57 -24.60 -3.54
N LEU A 117 -7.73 -25.62 -3.68
CA LEU A 117 -6.79 -26.02 -2.63
C LEU A 117 -5.76 -24.92 -2.35
N LEU A 118 -5.21 -24.31 -3.40
CA LEU A 118 -4.27 -23.18 -3.24
C LEU A 118 -4.91 -22.00 -2.51
N LEU A 119 -6.15 -21.62 -2.89
CA LEU A 119 -6.89 -20.57 -2.22
C LEU A 119 -7.19 -20.90 -0.74
N GLU A 120 -7.40 -22.18 -0.41
CA GLU A 120 -7.61 -22.62 0.98
C GLU A 120 -6.35 -22.50 1.82
N VAL A 121 -5.17 -22.80 1.26
CA VAL A 121 -3.86 -22.63 1.93
C VAL A 121 -3.58 -21.17 2.28
N ILE A 122 -3.92 -20.26 1.37
CA ILE A 122 -3.69 -18.82 1.53
C ILE A 122 -4.73 -18.20 2.49
N SER A 123 -5.82 -18.90 2.81
CA SER A 123 -6.96 -18.36 3.58
C SER A 123 -6.51 -17.83 4.96
N PRO A 124 -6.72 -16.54 5.27
CA PRO A 124 -6.37 -15.96 6.56
C PRO A 124 -7.35 -16.41 7.65
N LYS A 125 -6.88 -16.38 8.93
CA LYS A 125 -7.71 -16.75 10.08
C LYS A 125 -8.78 -15.70 10.43
N SER A 126 -8.59 -14.45 9.99
CA SER A 126 -9.50 -13.33 10.25
C SER A 126 -10.84 -13.51 9.54
N ASN A 127 -11.95 -13.11 10.18
CA ASN A 127 -13.29 -13.17 9.59
C ASN A 127 -13.40 -12.34 8.29
N ARG A 128 -12.79 -11.14 8.25
CA ARG A 128 -12.74 -10.31 7.03
C ARG A 128 -11.97 -11.00 5.91
N GLY A 129 -10.85 -11.63 6.23
CA GLY A 129 -10.07 -12.38 5.26
C GLY A 129 -10.79 -13.62 4.72
N LYS A 130 -11.55 -14.34 5.55
CA LYS A 130 -12.38 -15.47 5.10
C LYS A 130 -13.45 -15.03 4.09
N THR A 131 -14.11 -13.88 4.34
CA THR A 131 -15.09 -13.31 3.40
C THR A 131 -14.43 -12.96 2.07
N LEU A 132 -13.26 -12.33 2.09
CA LEU A 132 -12.51 -11.98 0.89
C LEU A 132 -12.15 -13.24 0.07
N ILE A 133 -11.59 -14.27 0.72
CA ILE A 133 -11.27 -15.55 0.06
C ILE A 133 -12.51 -16.23 -0.52
N ASN A 134 -13.66 -16.14 0.13
CA ASN A 134 -14.90 -16.69 -0.42
C ASN A 134 -15.34 -15.96 -1.70
N ILE A 135 -15.18 -14.64 -1.76
CA ILE A 135 -15.44 -13.84 -2.96
C ILE A 135 -14.48 -14.25 -4.09
N VAL A 136 -13.17 -14.32 -3.79
CA VAL A 136 -12.14 -14.76 -4.75
C VAL A 136 -12.43 -16.18 -5.25
N ARG A 137 -12.81 -17.09 -4.35
CA ARG A 137 -13.19 -18.48 -4.69
C ARG A 137 -14.39 -18.54 -5.64
N SER A 138 -15.40 -17.69 -5.40
CA SER A 138 -16.57 -17.59 -6.29
C SER A 138 -16.15 -17.03 -7.65
N GLY A 139 -15.39 -15.95 -7.68
CA GLY A 139 -14.84 -15.37 -8.91
C GLY A 139 -14.02 -16.39 -9.71
N PHE A 140 -13.13 -17.13 -9.04
CA PHE A 140 -12.32 -18.17 -9.67
C PHE A 140 -13.18 -19.26 -10.35
N LYS A 141 -14.29 -19.70 -9.71
CA LYS A 141 -15.21 -20.66 -10.33
C LYS A 141 -15.83 -20.11 -11.62
N TYR A 142 -16.24 -18.84 -11.62
CA TYR A 142 -16.80 -18.21 -12.82
C TYR A 142 -15.76 -18.10 -13.94
N VAL A 143 -14.51 -17.70 -13.62
CA VAL A 143 -13.43 -17.65 -14.59
C VAL A 143 -13.13 -19.02 -15.17
N VAL A 144 -13.02 -20.06 -14.33
CA VAL A 144 -12.82 -21.44 -14.80
C VAL A 144 -13.97 -21.88 -15.69
N GLY A 145 -15.22 -21.60 -15.29
CA GLY A 145 -16.41 -21.92 -16.12
C GLY A 145 -16.38 -21.23 -17.48
N PHE A 146 -16.01 -19.93 -17.49
CA PHE A 146 -15.89 -19.14 -18.71
C PHE A 146 -14.81 -19.69 -19.65
N VAL A 147 -13.62 -19.97 -19.14
CA VAL A 147 -12.53 -20.60 -19.91
C VAL A 147 -12.98 -21.98 -20.45
N GLY A 148 -13.70 -22.77 -19.65
CA GLY A 148 -14.24 -24.05 -20.07
C GLY A 148 -15.21 -23.95 -21.23
N ILE A 149 -16.09 -22.95 -21.22
CA ILE A 149 -17.03 -22.69 -22.33
C ILE A 149 -16.27 -22.38 -23.61
N PHE A 150 -15.28 -21.46 -23.56
CA PHE A 150 -14.50 -21.13 -24.75
C PHE A 150 -13.70 -22.32 -25.28
N TRP A 151 -13.12 -23.10 -24.38
CA TRP A 151 -12.41 -24.32 -24.80
C TRP A 151 -13.35 -25.34 -25.43
N ALA A 152 -14.57 -25.50 -24.91
CA ALA A 152 -15.59 -26.32 -25.54
C ALA A 152 -15.95 -25.84 -26.95
N LEU A 153 -16.16 -24.52 -27.13
CA LEU A 153 -16.43 -23.92 -28.45
C LEU A 153 -15.33 -24.21 -29.45
N THR A 154 -14.07 -24.15 -29.03
CA THR A 154 -12.91 -24.52 -29.90
C THR A 154 -12.95 -25.98 -30.30
N ILE A 155 -13.36 -26.90 -29.40
CA ILE A 155 -13.49 -28.32 -29.71
C ILE A 155 -14.56 -28.54 -30.78
N PHE A 156 -15.64 -27.76 -30.78
CA PHE A 156 -16.69 -27.77 -31.81
C PHE A 156 -16.27 -27.10 -33.12
N GLY A 157 -15.03 -26.57 -33.22
CA GLY A 157 -14.53 -25.92 -34.43
C GLY A 157 -14.99 -24.48 -34.62
N ILE A 158 -15.58 -23.86 -33.56
CA ILE A 158 -15.98 -22.47 -33.61
C ILE A 158 -14.71 -21.60 -33.49
N ASP A 159 -14.53 -20.67 -34.40
CA ASP A 159 -13.45 -19.70 -34.33
C ASP A 159 -13.70 -18.73 -33.18
N ILE A 160 -12.92 -18.89 -32.10
CA ILE A 160 -12.99 -18.03 -30.92
C ILE A 160 -12.39 -16.66 -31.15
N ALA A 161 -11.57 -16.45 -32.21
CA ALA A 161 -10.95 -15.16 -32.48
C ALA A 161 -12.01 -14.07 -32.68
N THR A 162 -13.08 -14.38 -33.40
CA THR A 162 -14.21 -13.48 -33.63
C THR A 162 -14.93 -13.12 -32.32
N ILE A 163 -15.10 -14.11 -31.42
CA ILE A 163 -15.75 -13.90 -30.12
C ILE A 163 -14.83 -13.06 -29.22
N PHE A 164 -13.51 -13.32 -29.21
CA PHE A 164 -12.55 -12.54 -28.43
C PHE A 164 -12.47 -11.09 -28.88
N ALA A 165 -12.70 -10.78 -30.14
CA ALA A 165 -12.78 -9.40 -30.61
C ALA A 165 -13.90 -8.61 -29.87
N GLY A 166 -15.08 -9.23 -29.70
CA GLY A 166 -16.18 -8.61 -28.96
C GLY A 166 -15.93 -8.57 -27.44
N VAL A 167 -15.38 -9.64 -26.87
CA VAL A 167 -15.01 -9.70 -25.44
C VAL A 167 -13.89 -8.71 -25.13
N GLY A 168 -12.98 -8.46 -26.08
CA GLY A 168 -11.90 -7.46 -25.94
C GLY A 168 -12.42 -6.06 -25.66
N VAL A 169 -13.51 -5.65 -26.33
CA VAL A 169 -14.16 -4.36 -26.07
C VAL A 169 -14.73 -4.29 -24.65
N LEU A 170 -15.38 -5.35 -24.18
CA LEU A 170 -15.89 -5.43 -22.80
C LEU A 170 -14.76 -5.41 -21.77
N ALA A 171 -13.66 -6.12 -22.06
CA ALA A 171 -12.47 -6.11 -21.20
C ALA A 171 -11.84 -4.72 -21.09
N LEU A 172 -11.85 -3.95 -22.19
CA LEU A 172 -11.38 -2.55 -22.20
C LEU A 172 -12.25 -1.66 -21.30
N VAL A 173 -13.58 -1.79 -21.36
CA VAL A 173 -14.52 -1.03 -20.53
C VAL A 173 -14.30 -1.37 -19.03
N ILE A 174 -14.15 -2.67 -18.71
CA ILE A 174 -13.86 -3.10 -17.34
C ILE A 174 -12.49 -2.59 -16.90
N GLY A 175 -11.50 -2.63 -17.79
CA GLY A 175 -10.15 -2.13 -17.53
C GLY A 175 -10.13 -0.65 -17.16
N PHE A 176 -10.80 0.20 -17.93
CA PHE A 176 -10.97 1.62 -17.62
C PHE A 176 -11.72 1.86 -16.31
N GLY A 177 -12.75 1.04 -16.04
CA GLY A 177 -13.45 1.11 -14.75
C GLY A 177 -12.60 0.71 -13.54
N ALA A 178 -11.56 -0.10 -13.73
CA ALA A 178 -10.64 -0.57 -12.68
C ALA A 178 -9.31 0.23 -12.64
N GLU A 179 -9.07 1.16 -13.55
CA GLU A 179 -7.80 1.88 -13.71
C GLU A 179 -7.32 2.54 -12.41
N SER A 180 -8.19 3.30 -11.75
CA SER A 180 -7.83 3.98 -10.50
C SER A 180 -7.49 2.99 -9.39
N LEU A 181 -8.21 1.86 -9.32
CA LEU A 181 -7.95 0.82 -8.33
C LEU A 181 -6.57 0.18 -8.54
N ILE A 182 -6.23 -0.10 -9.80
CA ILE A 182 -4.92 -0.66 -10.17
C ILE A 182 -3.83 0.36 -9.88
N ALA A 183 -4.05 1.64 -10.23
CA ALA A 183 -3.12 2.72 -9.93
C ALA A 183 -2.84 2.84 -8.42
N ASP A 184 -3.88 2.79 -7.57
CA ASP A 184 -3.74 2.83 -6.11
C ASP A 184 -2.89 1.68 -5.57
N LEU A 185 -3.12 0.45 -6.09
CA LEU A 185 -2.38 -0.74 -5.67
C LEU A 185 -0.91 -0.67 -6.07
N VAL A 186 -0.65 -0.30 -7.32
CA VAL A 186 0.72 -0.16 -7.87
C VAL A 186 1.47 0.93 -7.10
N THR A 187 0.86 2.11 -6.94
CA THR A 187 1.46 3.21 -6.19
C THR A 187 1.75 2.82 -4.75
N GLY A 188 0.82 2.15 -4.05
CA GLY A 188 1.03 1.70 -2.67
C GLY A 188 2.21 0.74 -2.51
N VAL A 189 2.45 -0.12 -3.50
CA VAL A 189 3.62 -1.01 -3.51
C VAL A 189 4.91 -0.21 -3.72
N PHE A 190 4.96 0.68 -4.73
CA PHE A 190 6.15 1.48 -5.03
C PHE A 190 6.54 2.43 -3.90
N MET A 191 5.58 3.10 -3.27
CA MET A 191 5.82 3.97 -2.11
C MET A 191 6.56 3.28 -0.97
N ILE A 192 6.23 1.99 -0.71
CA ILE A 192 6.92 1.20 0.31
C ILE A 192 8.35 0.88 -0.13
N PHE A 193 8.57 0.56 -1.42
CA PHE A 193 9.91 0.26 -1.93
C PHE A 193 10.82 1.49 -2.03
N GLU A 194 10.28 2.63 -2.44
CA GLU A 194 11.02 3.88 -2.64
C GLU A 194 11.20 4.66 -1.33
N ASN A 195 10.52 4.24 -0.26
CA ASN A 195 10.59 4.87 1.06
C ASN A 195 10.29 6.38 1.02
N GLU A 196 9.30 6.79 0.20
CA GLU A 196 8.92 8.20 0.03
C GLU A 196 8.41 8.81 1.34
N TYR A 197 7.67 8.04 2.13
CA TYR A 197 7.24 8.37 3.49
C TYR A 197 6.93 7.12 4.30
N ASN A 198 6.99 7.24 5.62
CA ASN A 198 6.78 6.17 6.57
C ASN A 198 5.62 6.47 7.53
N VAL A 199 5.15 5.41 8.21
CA VAL A 199 4.24 5.60 9.35
C VAL A 199 4.96 6.39 10.43
N GLY A 200 4.34 7.49 10.86
CA GLY A 200 4.91 8.46 11.80
C GLY A 200 5.38 9.76 11.15
N ASP A 201 5.61 9.79 9.83
CA ASP A 201 5.98 11.01 9.12
C ASP A 201 4.83 12.02 9.08
N ILE A 202 5.18 13.30 9.11
CA ILE A 202 4.24 14.39 8.90
C ILE A 202 4.26 14.75 7.42
N VAL A 203 3.10 14.65 6.79
CA VAL A 203 2.90 14.90 5.37
C VAL A 203 1.82 15.95 5.15
N GLU A 204 1.86 16.59 3.99
CA GLU A 204 0.82 17.52 3.54
C GLU A 204 0.35 17.16 2.13
N LEU A 205 -0.96 17.07 1.94
CA LEU A 205 -1.60 16.81 0.66
C LEU A 205 -2.86 17.67 0.50
N GLY A 206 -2.88 18.52 -0.52
CA GLY A 206 -4.02 19.37 -0.81
C GLY A 206 -4.45 20.27 0.37
N GLY A 207 -3.46 20.82 1.10
CA GLY A 207 -3.69 21.66 2.28
C GLY A 207 -4.06 20.89 3.56
N TYR A 208 -4.19 19.55 3.50
CA TYR A 208 -4.39 18.71 4.68
C TYR A 208 -3.05 18.22 5.19
N ARG A 209 -2.65 18.68 6.37
CA ARG A 209 -1.41 18.33 7.04
C ARG A 209 -1.69 17.42 8.23
N GLY A 210 -0.93 16.33 8.34
CA GLY A 210 -1.07 15.40 9.46
C GLY A 210 0.02 14.34 9.49
N THR A 211 -0.05 13.48 10.49
CA THR A 211 0.87 12.36 10.68
C THR A 211 0.31 11.12 10.00
N VAL A 212 1.13 10.41 9.24
CA VAL A 212 0.79 9.12 8.63
C VAL A 212 0.62 8.09 9.75
N THR A 213 -0.61 7.58 9.92
CA THR A 213 -0.92 6.60 10.98
C THR A 213 -0.93 5.16 10.47
N SER A 214 -1.23 4.96 9.19
CA SER A 214 -1.15 3.64 8.58
C SER A 214 -1.04 3.74 7.06
N ILE A 215 -0.29 2.83 6.47
CA ILE A 215 -0.16 2.64 5.03
C ILE A 215 -0.76 1.27 4.70
N GLY A 216 -1.84 1.28 3.93
CA GLY A 216 -2.50 0.07 3.44
C GLY A 216 -2.12 -0.20 1.97
N ILE A 217 -2.63 -1.32 1.43
CA ILE A 217 -2.37 -1.70 0.03
C ILE A 217 -2.94 -0.67 -0.95
N ARG A 218 -4.09 -0.07 -0.64
CA ARG A 218 -4.81 0.87 -1.50
C ARG A 218 -4.88 2.28 -0.93
N THR A 219 -4.87 2.42 0.40
CA THR A 219 -5.15 3.68 1.07
C THR A 219 -4.14 3.96 2.17
N THR A 220 -3.81 5.23 2.34
CA THR A 220 -3.01 5.75 3.45
C THR A 220 -3.89 6.60 4.37
N CYS A 221 -3.77 6.41 5.69
CA CYS A 221 -4.47 7.19 6.69
C CYS A 221 -3.55 8.26 7.27
N VAL A 222 -4.03 9.49 7.30
CA VAL A 222 -3.30 10.65 7.86
C VAL A 222 -4.15 11.30 8.93
N THR A 223 -3.57 11.51 10.12
CA THR A 223 -4.25 12.12 11.27
C THR A 223 -3.73 13.53 11.50
N ASP A 224 -4.62 14.51 11.53
CA ASP A 224 -4.27 15.90 11.80
C ASP A 224 -4.01 16.17 13.30
N ALA A 225 -3.59 17.38 13.64
CA ALA A 225 -3.36 17.80 15.01
C ALA A 225 -4.65 17.84 15.88
N GLY A 226 -5.82 17.87 15.27
CA GLY A 226 -7.13 17.80 15.92
C GLY A 226 -7.60 16.38 16.19
N GLY A 227 -6.85 15.36 15.74
CA GLY A 227 -7.22 13.95 15.86
C GLY A 227 -8.14 13.44 14.76
N ASN A 228 -8.44 14.25 13.73
CA ASN A 228 -9.25 13.80 12.61
C ASN A 228 -8.42 12.91 11.67
N VAL A 229 -8.98 11.78 11.26
CA VAL A 229 -8.34 10.86 10.35
C VAL A 229 -8.90 11.05 8.95
N LYS A 230 -8.04 11.44 8.00
CA LYS A 230 -8.38 11.47 6.59
C LYS A 230 -7.76 10.27 5.87
N ILE A 231 -8.56 9.63 5.04
CA ILE A 231 -8.16 8.46 4.26
C ILE A 231 -7.93 8.93 2.82
N PHE A 232 -6.71 8.77 2.34
CA PHE A 232 -6.33 9.07 0.97
C PHE A 232 -6.15 7.79 0.18
N ASN A 233 -6.49 7.79 -1.09
CA ASN A 233 -6.07 6.73 -1.99
C ASN A 233 -4.56 6.85 -2.25
N ASN A 234 -3.87 5.73 -2.36
CA ASN A 234 -2.41 5.76 -2.60
C ASN A 234 -2.06 6.46 -3.92
N GLY A 235 -2.93 6.38 -4.94
CA GLY A 235 -2.75 7.10 -6.19
C GLY A 235 -2.68 8.62 -6.04
N ASP A 236 -3.43 9.19 -5.07
CA ASP A 236 -3.44 10.62 -4.78
C ASP A 236 -2.17 11.05 -4.03
N MET A 237 -1.56 10.12 -3.28
CA MET A 237 -0.37 10.36 -2.45
C MET A 237 0.92 10.63 -3.26
N ARG A 238 0.90 10.49 -4.59
CA ARG A 238 2.05 10.82 -5.45
C ARG A 238 2.49 12.28 -5.38
N ASN A 239 1.60 13.18 -5.00
CA ASN A 239 1.84 14.61 -4.94
C ASN A 239 1.91 15.12 -3.50
N ILE A 240 2.43 14.31 -2.58
CA ILE A 240 2.60 14.71 -1.19
C ILE A 240 3.82 15.60 -1.01
N ILE A 241 3.77 16.42 0.05
CA ILE A 241 4.94 17.07 0.62
C ILE A 241 5.30 16.32 1.90
N ASN A 242 6.43 15.61 1.91
CA ASN A 242 6.97 15.01 3.13
C ASN A 242 7.72 16.07 3.92
N LEU A 243 7.20 16.43 5.09
CA LEU A 243 7.76 17.46 5.97
C LEU A 243 8.73 16.87 7.00
N SER A 244 8.81 15.54 7.15
CA SER A 244 9.66 14.87 8.14
C SER A 244 11.01 14.41 7.58
N ASN A 245 11.18 14.40 6.26
CA ASN A 245 12.38 13.87 5.62
C ASN A 245 13.62 14.75 5.87
N LEU A 246 13.42 16.04 6.03
CA LEU A 246 14.46 17.02 6.36
C LEU A 246 14.06 17.83 7.58
N SER A 247 15.04 18.51 8.20
CA SER A 247 14.75 19.46 9.26
C SER A 247 13.85 20.60 8.76
N SER A 248 12.81 20.87 9.50
CA SER A 248 11.89 21.97 9.23
C SER A 248 12.39 23.26 9.84
N ARG A 249 11.94 24.38 9.31
CA ARG A 249 12.30 25.72 9.79
C ARG A 249 11.18 26.33 10.60
N ALA A 250 11.43 26.60 11.88
CA ALA A 250 10.61 27.48 12.68
C ALA A 250 11.05 28.92 12.41
N VAL A 251 10.19 29.71 11.80
CA VAL A 251 10.45 31.13 11.49
C VAL A 251 9.78 32.00 12.53
N CYS A 252 10.49 32.98 13.04
CA CYS A 252 9.99 33.98 13.96
C CYS A 252 10.43 35.38 13.48
N ASP A 253 9.47 36.27 13.34
CA ASP A 253 9.69 37.66 12.96
C ASP A 253 9.49 38.52 14.19
N PHE A 254 10.53 39.31 14.56
CA PHE A 254 10.55 40.18 15.72
C PHE A 254 10.71 41.64 15.28
N ALA A 255 9.80 42.49 15.75
CA ALA A 255 9.79 43.90 15.41
C ALA A 255 10.57 44.74 16.42
N ILE A 256 11.43 45.64 15.95
CA ILE A 256 12.19 46.63 16.74
C ILE A 256 11.82 48.06 16.31
N PRO A 257 11.91 49.06 17.23
CA PRO A 257 11.74 50.47 16.90
C PRO A 257 12.84 50.99 15.93
N TYR A 258 12.52 51.99 15.13
CA TYR A 258 13.47 52.62 14.20
C TYR A 258 14.64 53.33 14.90
N GLU A 259 14.46 53.73 16.17
CA GLU A 259 15.45 54.39 17.00
C GLU A 259 16.60 53.45 17.41
N VAL A 260 16.35 52.13 17.36
CA VAL A 260 17.36 51.13 17.73
C VAL A 260 18.25 50.83 16.53
N LYS A 261 19.57 50.93 16.72
CA LYS A 261 20.50 50.52 15.68
C LYS A 261 20.45 49.01 15.46
N ILE A 262 20.46 48.59 14.21
CA ILE A 262 20.39 47.17 13.84
C ILE A 262 21.53 46.38 14.44
N ALA A 263 22.77 46.94 14.49
CA ALA A 263 23.92 46.28 15.06
C ALA A 263 23.78 46.00 16.57
N ASP A 264 23.17 46.94 17.32
CA ASP A 264 22.93 46.76 18.75
C ASP A 264 21.84 45.72 18.99
N ALA A 265 20.79 45.73 18.17
CA ALA A 265 19.73 44.74 18.20
C ALA A 265 20.25 43.35 17.87
N GLU A 266 21.11 43.21 16.86
CA GLU A 266 21.77 41.96 16.48
C GLU A 266 22.63 41.39 17.62
N ALA A 267 23.44 42.21 18.25
CA ALA A 267 24.29 41.80 19.37
C ALA A 267 23.48 41.32 20.58
N ALA A 268 22.35 41.98 20.86
CA ALA A 268 21.41 41.56 21.90
C ALA A 268 20.72 40.26 21.54
N LEU A 269 20.22 40.16 20.30
CA LEU A 269 19.49 39.04 19.76
C LEU A 269 20.30 37.74 19.79
N LEU A 270 21.57 37.77 19.39
CA LEU A 270 22.47 36.60 19.43
C LEU A 270 22.58 36.02 20.84
N LYS A 271 22.67 36.86 21.88
CA LYS A 271 22.72 36.39 23.28
C LYS A 271 21.40 35.74 23.72
N VAL A 272 20.26 36.31 23.27
CA VAL A 272 18.94 35.75 23.55
C VAL A 272 18.78 34.40 22.87
N LEU A 273 19.26 34.24 21.64
CA LEU A 273 19.16 32.96 20.89
C LEU A 273 20.02 31.86 21.52
N GLU A 274 21.24 32.19 21.96
CA GLU A 274 22.09 31.23 22.70
C GLU A 274 21.44 30.81 24.04
N LYS A 275 20.84 31.75 24.75
CA LYS A 275 20.06 31.44 26.00
C LYS A 275 18.86 30.53 25.68
N ALA A 276 18.11 30.85 24.64
CA ALA A 276 16.95 30.04 24.22
C ALA A 276 17.32 28.57 23.88
N GLN A 277 18.47 28.35 23.21
CA GLN A 277 19.00 27.03 22.94
C GLN A 277 19.38 26.29 24.23
N LYS A 278 20.14 26.98 25.14
CA LYS A 278 20.54 26.36 26.41
C LYS A 278 19.37 25.97 27.30
N ASP A 279 18.31 26.79 27.28
CA ASP A 279 17.11 26.55 28.09
C ASP A 279 16.20 25.46 27.50
N ASN A 280 16.30 25.16 26.19
CA ASN A 280 15.45 24.22 25.50
C ASN A 280 16.23 23.31 24.53
N PRO A 281 17.21 22.51 25.00
CA PRO A 281 18.07 21.69 24.14
C PRO A 281 17.30 20.58 23.42
N ASP A 282 16.18 20.12 23.99
CA ASP A 282 15.31 19.10 23.38
C ASP A 282 14.59 19.59 22.13
N VAL A 283 14.44 20.91 21.96
CA VAL A 283 13.75 21.53 20.84
C VAL A 283 14.75 22.12 19.84
N PHE A 284 15.77 22.78 20.34
CA PHE A 284 16.81 23.43 19.54
C PHE A 284 18.11 22.63 19.63
N THR A 285 18.35 21.76 18.68
CA THR A 285 19.61 21.01 18.57
C THR A 285 20.78 21.92 18.22
N GLU A 286 20.49 22.98 17.47
CA GLU A 286 21.44 24.03 17.08
C GLU A 286 20.89 25.40 17.51
N ALA A 287 21.76 26.38 17.70
CA ALA A 287 21.33 27.74 18.00
C ALA A 287 20.47 28.30 16.84
N PRO A 288 19.33 28.93 17.15
CA PRO A 288 18.58 29.64 16.14
C PRO A 288 19.43 30.72 15.48
N THR A 289 19.24 30.94 14.19
CA THR A 289 20.05 31.79 13.36
C THR A 289 19.34 33.12 13.07
N PHE A 290 20.03 34.24 13.23
CA PHE A 290 19.57 35.53 12.74
C PHE A 290 19.75 35.61 11.23
N CYS A 291 18.68 35.88 10.51
CA CYS A 291 18.67 35.95 9.03
C CYS A 291 18.83 37.37 8.49
N GLY A 292 18.71 38.39 9.34
CA GLY A 292 18.77 39.79 8.93
C GLY A 292 17.43 40.53 9.04
N VAL A 293 17.40 41.74 8.45
CA VAL A 293 16.18 42.55 8.33
C VAL A 293 15.26 41.95 7.28
N GLN A 294 14.05 41.59 7.68
CA GLN A 294 13.05 41.05 6.79
C GLN A 294 12.25 42.14 6.08
N GLU A 295 11.89 43.19 6.81
CA GLU A 295 11.04 44.26 6.29
C GLU A 295 11.27 45.56 7.05
N LEU A 296 11.19 46.67 6.33
CA LEU A 296 11.11 48.03 6.88
C LEU A 296 9.63 48.42 6.85
N GLY A 297 8.91 48.12 7.94
CA GLY A 297 7.48 48.37 8.05
C GLY A 297 7.15 49.83 8.36
N GLN A 298 5.86 50.18 8.40
CA GLN A 298 5.41 51.55 8.66
C GLN A 298 5.76 52.07 10.07
N HIS A 299 5.85 51.17 11.06
CA HIS A 299 6.07 51.55 12.46
C HIS A 299 7.27 50.82 13.12
N ALA A 300 7.90 49.90 12.40
CA ALA A 300 8.94 49.03 12.95
C ALA A 300 9.85 48.46 11.87
N VAL A 301 11.06 48.05 12.29
CA VAL A 301 11.95 47.20 11.51
C VAL A 301 11.74 45.76 11.94
N THR A 302 11.38 44.87 11.03
CA THR A 302 11.16 43.47 11.30
C THR A 302 12.46 42.69 11.07
N LEU A 303 12.91 41.99 12.11
CA LEU A 303 14.06 41.08 12.10
C LEU A 303 13.61 39.64 12.01
N ARG A 304 14.24 38.83 11.19
CA ARG A 304 13.89 37.39 11.03
C ARG A 304 14.90 36.49 11.70
N VAL A 305 14.37 35.56 12.48
CA VAL A 305 15.09 34.47 13.12
C VAL A 305 14.53 33.13 12.65
N VAL A 306 15.44 32.20 12.39
CA VAL A 306 15.07 30.84 11.93
C VAL A 306 15.76 29.80 12.82
N ALA A 307 15.01 28.81 13.25
CA ALA A 307 15.54 27.62 13.90
C ALA A 307 15.28 26.38 13.08
N ASN A 308 16.30 25.56 12.84
CA ASN A 308 16.16 24.24 12.26
C ASN A 308 15.72 23.26 13.36
N VAL A 309 14.59 22.61 13.17
CA VAL A 309 13.99 21.73 14.17
C VAL A 309 13.30 20.56 13.50
N ALA A 310 13.03 19.47 14.24
CA ALA A 310 12.17 18.43 13.77
C ALA A 310 10.76 19.00 13.51
N GLU A 311 10.08 18.52 12.46
CA GLU A 311 8.76 19.03 12.06
C GLU A 311 7.73 18.93 13.19
N SER A 312 7.80 17.89 14.02
CA SER A 312 6.96 17.73 15.22
C SER A 312 7.11 18.88 16.22
N ASN A 313 8.31 19.51 16.28
CA ASN A 313 8.63 20.60 17.17
C ASN A 313 8.44 21.99 16.56
N ARG A 314 8.19 22.11 15.24
CA ARG A 314 8.16 23.40 14.52
C ARG A 314 7.29 24.45 15.19
N PHE A 315 6.06 24.13 15.55
CA PHE A 315 5.15 25.07 16.20
C PHE A 315 5.52 25.35 17.67
N LYS A 316 6.07 24.35 18.37
CA LYS A 316 6.59 24.53 19.72
C LYS A 316 7.79 25.45 19.72
N ALA A 317 8.73 25.25 18.79
CA ALA A 317 9.89 26.07 18.59
C ALA A 317 9.55 27.52 18.27
N ALA A 318 8.62 27.77 17.35
CA ALA A 318 8.17 29.12 17.02
C ALA A 318 7.58 29.85 18.25
N ARG A 319 6.77 29.18 19.06
CA ARG A 319 6.23 29.78 20.29
C ARG A 319 7.30 30.05 21.35
N LEU A 320 8.29 29.15 21.51
CA LEU A 320 9.40 29.34 22.41
C LEU A 320 10.30 30.50 21.97
N LEU A 321 10.60 30.61 20.65
CA LEU A 321 11.34 31.73 20.08
C LEU A 321 10.61 33.06 20.32
N ASN A 322 9.32 33.13 20.00
CA ASN A 322 8.53 34.36 20.24
C ASN A 322 8.61 34.81 21.69
N ARG A 323 8.52 33.87 22.64
CA ARG A 323 8.64 34.20 24.08
C ARG A 323 10.06 34.64 24.45
N ALA A 324 11.07 33.87 24.03
CA ALA A 324 12.47 34.18 24.33
C ALA A 324 12.89 35.53 23.76
N LEU A 325 12.45 35.84 22.53
CA LEU A 325 12.71 37.15 21.89
C LEU A 325 12.03 38.29 22.64
N LYS A 326 10.72 38.12 22.98
CA LYS A 326 9.98 39.13 23.74
C LYS A 326 10.62 39.43 25.08
N ASP A 327 10.83 38.39 25.90
CA ASP A 327 11.35 38.54 27.25
C ASP A 327 12.83 38.97 27.24
N GLY A 328 13.65 38.30 26.42
CA GLY A 328 15.10 38.55 26.37
C GLY A 328 15.50 39.90 25.76
N MET A 329 14.78 40.38 24.72
CA MET A 329 15.03 41.69 24.13
C MET A 329 14.62 42.83 25.08
N GLU A 330 13.52 42.63 25.84
CA GLU A 330 13.16 43.63 26.89
C GLU A 330 14.19 43.70 28.02
N GLU A 331 14.74 42.56 28.47
CA GLU A 331 15.84 42.52 29.45
C GLU A 331 17.07 43.30 28.95
N MET A 332 17.30 43.37 27.61
CA MET A 332 18.37 44.12 26.98
C MET A 332 17.98 45.59 26.66
N GLY A 333 16.81 46.04 27.06
CA GLY A 333 16.33 47.41 26.87
C GLY A 333 15.73 47.69 25.48
N ILE A 334 15.46 46.63 24.67
CA ILE A 334 14.83 46.74 23.36
C ILE A 334 13.40 46.25 23.46
N SER A 335 12.43 47.20 23.56
CA SER A 335 11.02 46.88 23.63
C SER A 335 10.40 46.75 22.24
N CYS A 336 9.29 45.97 22.15
CA CYS A 336 8.50 45.93 20.94
C CYS A 336 7.89 47.32 20.66
N PRO A 337 7.92 47.80 19.39
CA PRO A 337 7.39 49.10 19.04
C PRO A 337 5.85 49.15 19.16
N TYR A 338 5.35 50.30 19.57
CA TYR A 338 3.93 50.64 19.50
C TYR A 338 3.60 51.32 18.17
N ASN A 339 2.34 51.29 17.78
CA ASN A 339 1.90 52.04 16.63
C ASN A 339 2.08 53.52 16.89
N GLN A 340 2.83 54.22 16.00
CA GLN A 340 3.07 55.65 16.09
C GLN A 340 2.09 56.39 15.22
N ILE A 341 1.46 57.44 15.79
CA ILE A 341 0.55 58.31 15.07
C ILE A 341 1.07 59.74 15.26
N VAL A 342 1.33 60.41 14.14
CA VAL A 342 1.68 61.83 14.15
C VAL A 342 0.39 62.65 14.03
N VAL A 343 0.06 63.40 15.06
CA VAL A 343 -1.12 64.26 15.09
C VAL A 343 -0.68 65.70 14.79
N HIS A 344 -1.04 66.20 13.63
CA HIS A 344 -0.89 67.61 13.28
C HIS A 344 -2.10 68.39 13.81
N LYS A 345 -1.89 69.35 14.71
CA LYS A 345 -2.91 70.31 15.09
C LYS A 345 -3.04 71.33 13.95
N ALA A 346 -4.22 71.47 13.40
CA ALA A 346 -4.47 72.59 12.52
C ALA A 346 -4.43 73.88 13.35
N ASP A 347 -3.54 74.82 12.99
CA ASP A 347 -3.58 76.14 13.56
C ASP A 347 -4.94 76.77 13.16
N LYS A 348 -5.64 77.30 14.18
CA LYS A 348 -6.84 78.08 13.90
C LYS A 348 -6.35 79.37 13.20
N GLU A 349 -6.65 79.47 11.91
CA GLU A 349 -6.60 80.79 11.23
C GLU A 349 -7.45 81.79 12.02
N GLN A 350 -6.76 82.86 12.49
CA GLN A 350 -7.42 84.05 13.10
C GLN A 350 -8.01 84.92 12.04
#